data_e5ea62dfd6ce129ee8f97954f7393070
#
_entry.id   e5ea62dfd6ce129ee8f97954f7393070
#
_cell.length_a   1.000
_cell.length_b   1.000
_cell.length_c   1.000
_cell.angle_alpha   90.00
_cell.angle_beta   90.00
_cell.angle_gamma   90.00
#
_symmetry.space_group_name_H-M   'P 1'
#
loop_
_entity.id
_entity.type
_entity.pdbx_description
1 polymer ?
#
loop_
_entity_poly.entity_id
_entity_poly.type
_entity_poly.pdbx_seq_one_letter_code
_entity_poly.pdbx_strand_id
1 'polypeptide(L)'
;MLYLFIDVLSSSGLYISVMITKIAININPDDTDSFPLLDSIIDLLDARNVTVMLPEHGNLTDKYPHRVKDNETFIREAQVVAVIGGDGTFIRTARLFSGTGTPIFGINRGRLGFLNEFHPGEALSFIDQLVDKNFTVSPRMMMQASLQRDGEEITRIDFLNDAVITKGSFSRPIRIRLEIDEEFLSCYSGDGLIIATATGSTAYSLSAGGPIMVPQDEHSYLFNPICPHMLAIRPMIIPDVMILKASIVSEFENLLLTIDGQVAIELERQDEIRFKRSPSEVILVNHPEKTYFEVLRQKLGWGVNRNDTG
;
A
#
# COMPACT_ATOMS: atom_id res chain seq x y z
N MET A 1 5.94 12.57 -22.28
CA MET A 1 6.76 11.35 -22.32
C MET A 1 8.06 11.68 -21.59
N LEU A 2 8.07 11.47 -20.27
CA LEU A 2 9.25 11.73 -19.42
C LEU A 2 10.18 10.53 -19.58
N TYR A 3 11.36 10.71 -20.12
CA TYR A 3 12.41 9.70 -20.07
C TYR A 3 12.99 9.73 -18.64
N LEU A 4 12.48 8.84 -17.77
CA LEU A 4 13.21 8.45 -16.58
C LEU A 4 14.47 7.69 -17.05
N PHE A 5 15.64 8.28 -16.89
CA PHE A 5 16.88 7.53 -17.01
C PHE A 5 17.00 6.66 -15.77
N ILE A 6 16.61 5.40 -15.90
CA ILE A 6 16.85 4.37 -14.88
C ILE A 6 18.26 3.86 -15.16
N ASP A 7 19.22 4.28 -14.35
CA ASP A 7 20.56 3.72 -14.37
C ASP A 7 20.66 2.56 -13.37
N VAL A 8 21.37 1.53 -13.77
CA VAL A 8 21.28 0.13 -13.40
C VAL A 8 21.88 -0.19 -12.03
N LEU A 9 21.09 -0.95 -11.23
CA LEU A 9 21.47 -1.99 -10.27
C LEU A 9 22.73 -1.79 -9.39
N SER A 10 22.50 -1.30 -8.21
CA SER A 10 23.22 -1.79 -7.03
C SER A 10 22.27 -2.73 -6.24
N SER A 11 22.81 -3.57 -5.34
CA SER A 11 22.05 -4.46 -4.46
C SER A 11 21.05 -3.75 -3.52
N SER A 12 20.89 -2.40 -3.67
CA SER A 12 20.11 -1.52 -2.78
C SER A 12 18.98 -0.75 -3.46
N GLY A 13 18.71 -0.94 -4.77
CA GLY A 13 17.59 -0.29 -5.46
C GLY A 13 17.96 0.30 -6.83
N LEU A 14 16.94 0.80 -7.52
CA LEU A 14 17.06 1.53 -8.78
C LEU A 14 17.40 2.98 -8.49
N TYR A 15 18.33 3.58 -9.23
CA TYR A 15 18.66 5.00 -9.12
C TYR A 15 17.84 5.82 -10.10
N ILE A 16 17.27 6.93 -9.63
CA ILE A 16 16.63 7.95 -10.46
C ILE A 16 17.49 9.19 -10.47
N SER A 17 17.88 9.63 -11.67
CA SER A 17 18.60 10.88 -11.91
C SER A 17 17.73 11.79 -12.77
N VAL A 18 16.99 12.68 -12.14
CA VAL A 18 16.08 13.60 -12.82
C VAL A 18 16.06 14.93 -12.07
N MET A 19 16.05 16.04 -12.79
CA MET A 19 15.75 17.34 -12.18
C MET A 19 14.26 17.41 -11.85
N ILE A 20 13.94 17.49 -10.57
CA ILE A 20 12.56 17.60 -10.11
C ILE A 20 12.08 19.04 -10.21
N THR A 21 11.07 19.29 -11.00
CA THR A 21 10.44 20.60 -11.19
C THR A 21 8.99 20.65 -10.75
N LYS A 22 8.36 19.46 -10.52
CA LYS A 22 6.97 19.34 -10.07
C LYS A 22 6.84 18.23 -9.04
N ILE A 23 6.37 18.58 -7.85
CA ILE A 23 6.09 17.65 -6.76
C ILE A 23 4.59 17.69 -6.44
N ALA A 24 3.95 16.54 -6.43
CA ALA A 24 2.61 16.37 -5.90
C ALA A 24 2.70 16.11 -4.39
N ILE A 25 1.85 16.78 -3.60
CA ILE A 25 1.75 16.50 -2.15
C ILE A 25 0.33 16.03 -1.86
N ASN A 26 0.18 14.80 -1.39
CA ASN A 26 -1.08 14.28 -0.92
C ASN A 26 -1.11 14.28 0.61
N ILE A 27 -2.17 14.84 1.17
CA ILE A 27 -2.40 15.00 2.59
C ILE A 27 -3.86 14.67 2.89
N ASN A 28 -4.17 14.15 4.08
CA ASN A 28 -5.55 14.11 4.52
C ASN A 28 -6.04 15.55 4.77
N PRO A 29 -7.01 16.06 3.99
CA PRO A 29 -7.44 17.46 4.07
C PRO A 29 -8.16 17.81 5.38
N ASP A 30 -8.67 16.80 6.10
CA ASP A 30 -9.29 16.99 7.42
C ASP A 30 -8.25 17.07 8.54
N ASP A 31 -6.97 16.79 8.21
CA ASP A 31 -5.85 16.82 9.13
C ASP A 31 -5.16 18.20 9.14
N THR A 32 -5.82 19.15 9.79
CA THR A 32 -5.32 20.54 9.88
C THR A 32 -4.01 20.67 10.66
N ASP A 33 -3.69 19.71 11.55
CA ASP A 33 -2.44 19.70 12.32
C ASP A 33 -1.20 19.48 11.44
N SER A 34 -1.37 18.92 10.26
CA SER A 34 -0.31 18.73 9.28
C SER A 34 -0.08 19.94 8.35
N PHE A 35 -0.95 20.94 8.39
CA PHE A 35 -0.83 22.13 7.52
C PHE A 35 0.44 22.97 7.78
N PRO A 36 0.93 23.16 9.00
CA PRO A 36 2.20 23.86 9.23
C PRO A 36 3.40 23.18 8.53
N LEU A 37 3.41 21.83 8.51
CA LEU A 37 4.43 21.10 7.78
C LEU A 37 4.28 21.27 6.26
N LEU A 38 3.04 21.21 5.77
CA LEU A 38 2.74 21.46 4.35
C LEU A 38 3.19 22.87 3.94
N ASP A 39 2.89 23.92 4.75
CA ASP A 39 3.32 25.30 4.50
C ASP A 39 4.85 25.38 4.40
N SER A 40 5.57 24.75 5.34
CA SER A 40 7.04 24.74 5.35
C SER A 40 7.64 24.04 4.11
N ILE A 41 7.01 22.95 3.65
CA ILE A 41 7.42 22.24 2.43
C ILE A 41 7.15 23.11 1.18
N ILE A 42 6.00 23.79 1.15
CA ILE A 42 5.66 24.71 0.06
C ILE A 42 6.69 25.85 -0.03
N ASP A 43 7.00 26.50 1.09
CA ASP A 43 7.98 27.60 1.14
C ASP A 43 9.37 27.15 0.67
N LEU A 44 9.82 25.96 1.08
CA LEU A 44 11.06 25.36 0.62
C LEU A 44 11.07 25.15 -0.90
N LEU A 45 10.03 24.55 -1.43
CA LEU A 45 9.94 24.21 -2.86
C LEU A 45 9.77 25.45 -3.75
N ASP A 46 9.07 26.47 -3.26
CA ASP A 46 8.98 27.77 -3.95
C ASP A 46 10.34 28.47 -4.05
N ALA A 47 11.13 28.45 -2.97
CA ALA A 47 12.49 28.98 -2.96
C ALA A 47 13.42 28.24 -3.97
N ARG A 48 13.09 26.99 -4.31
CA ARG A 48 13.78 26.15 -5.29
C ARG A 48 13.20 26.22 -6.70
N ASN A 49 12.16 27.03 -6.92
CA ASN A 49 11.41 27.12 -8.18
C ASN A 49 10.78 25.77 -8.60
N VAL A 50 10.37 24.95 -7.64
CA VAL A 50 9.67 23.68 -7.87
C VAL A 50 8.18 23.90 -7.69
N THR A 51 7.40 23.52 -8.68
CA THR A 51 5.94 23.63 -8.63
C THR A 51 5.34 22.58 -7.70
N VAL A 52 4.61 23.04 -6.68
CA VAL A 52 3.83 22.18 -5.79
C VAL A 52 2.42 22.01 -6.33
N MET A 53 1.96 20.76 -6.40
CA MET A 53 0.59 20.41 -6.77
C MET A 53 -0.10 19.73 -5.59
N LEU A 54 -1.36 20.12 -5.35
CA LEU A 54 -2.23 19.56 -4.32
C LEU A 54 -3.48 18.94 -4.98
N PRO A 55 -4.06 17.89 -4.39
CA PRO A 55 -5.30 17.31 -4.91
C PRO A 55 -6.49 18.24 -4.66
N GLU A 56 -7.49 18.19 -5.55
CA GLU A 56 -8.72 18.93 -5.42
C GLU A 56 -9.53 18.41 -4.24
N HIS A 57 -9.59 19.23 -3.18
CA HIS A 57 -10.38 18.93 -1.98
C HIS A 57 -10.70 20.24 -1.22
N GLY A 58 -11.91 20.35 -0.66
CA GLY A 58 -12.46 21.57 -0.06
C GLY A 58 -11.43 22.43 0.69
N ASN A 59 -10.95 21.98 1.85
CA ASN A 59 -10.02 22.76 2.68
C ASN A 59 -8.70 23.13 1.96
N LEU A 60 -8.21 22.29 1.06
CA LEU A 60 -7.00 22.58 0.27
C LEU A 60 -7.31 23.59 -0.82
N THR A 61 -8.47 23.46 -1.47
CA THR A 61 -8.92 24.40 -2.51
C THR A 61 -9.08 25.79 -1.94
N ASP A 62 -9.66 25.92 -0.75
CA ASP A 62 -9.87 27.19 -0.08
C ASP A 62 -8.55 27.86 0.33
N LYS A 63 -7.60 27.08 0.86
CA LYS A 63 -6.33 27.62 1.37
C LYS A 63 -5.27 27.81 0.27
N TYR A 64 -5.24 26.93 -0.76
CA TYR A 64 -4.20 26.91 -1.79
C TYR A 64 -4.76 26.88 -3.22
N PRO A 65 -5.68 27.80 -3.60
CA PRO A 65 -6.45 27.71 -4.85
C PRO A 65 -5.59 27.63 -6.12
N HIS A 66 -4.38 28.23 -6.10
CA HIS A 66 -3.49 28.22 -7.27
C HIS A 66 -2.65 26.93 -7.40
N ARG A 67 -2.64 26.08 -6.38
CA ARG A 67 -1.84 24.84 -6.35
C ARG A 67 -2.67 23.58 -6.55
N VAL A 68 -3.98 23.69 -6.34
CA VAL A 68 -4.90 22.59 -6.51
C VAL A 68 -5.05 22.22 -7.98
N LYS A 69 -5.03 20.92 -8.24
CA LYS A 69 -5.21 20.33 -9.57
C LYS A 69 -6.29 19.27 -9.54
N ASP A 70 -7.02 19.15 -10.65
CA ASP A 70 -7.89 18.01 -10.87
C ASP A 70 -7.07 16.68 -10.83
N ASN A 71 -7.74 15.57 -10.56
CA ASN A 71 -7.09 14.28 -10.39
C ASN A 71 -6.24 13.86 -11.61
N GLU A 72 -6.71 14.12 -12.82
CA GLU A 72 -6.00 13.76 -14.04
C GLU A 72 -4.68 14.52 -14.15
N THR A 73 -4.70 15.83 -13.96
CA THR A 73 -3.52 16.69 -13.98
C THR A 73 -2.58 16.37 -12.83
N PHE A 74 -3.12 16.15 -11.62
CA PHE A 74 -2.37 15.79 -10.42
C PHE A 74 -1.55 14.52 -10.63
N ILE A 75 -2.16 13.48 -11.21
CA ILE A 75 -1.49 12.21 -11.49
C ILE A 75 -0.50 12.34 -12.65
N ARG A 76 -0.92 12.94 -13.77
CA ARG A 76 -0.15 12.99 -15.00
C ARG A 76 1.12 13.82 -14.88
N GLU A 77 1.09 14.91 -14.12
CA GLU A 77 2.18 15.88 -14.08
C GLU A 77 3.14 15.70 -12.89
N ALA A 78 2.78 14.86 -11.92
CA ALA A 78 3.64 14.57 -10.79
C ALA A 78 4.90 13.83 -11.21
N GLN A 79 6.07 14.37 -10.84
CA GLN A 79 7.36 13.69 -11.03
C GLN A 79 7.74 12.87 -9.79
N VAL A 80 7.33 13.32 -8.61
CA VAL A 80 7.44 12.63 -7.32
C VAL A 80 6.23 13.00 -6.48
N VAL A 81 5.80 12.10 -5.61
CA VAL A 81 4.69 12.33 -4.69
C VAL A 81 5.17 12.24 -3.25
N ALA A 82 4.95 13.30 -2.48
CA ALA A 82 5.07 13.29 -1.03
C ALA A 82 3.71 13.02 -0.40
N VAL A 83 3.64 12.09 0.55
CA VAL A 83 2.42 11.81 1.31
C VAL A 83 2.60 12.25 2.75
N ILE A 84 1.81 13.19 3.22
CA ILE A 84 1.82 13.63 4.62
C ILE A 84 0.67 12.93 5.35
N GLY A 85 0.99 11.99 6.25
CA GLY A 85 -0.04 11.28 6.98
C GLY A 85 0.39 9.93 7.53
N GLY A 86 -0.59 9.04 7.79
CA GLY A 86 -0.37 7.65 8.18
C GLY A 86 -0.37 6.70 6.98
N ASP A 87 -0.13 5.41 7.26
CA ASP A 87 -0.08 4.36 6.22
C ASP A 87 -1.39 4.28 5.41
N GLY A 88 -2.56 4.59 5.99
CA GLY A 88 -3.83 4.64 5.25
C GLY A 88 -3.87 5.72 4.15
N THR A 89 -3.33 6.92 4.43
CA THR A 89 -3.21 7.99 3.40
C THR A 89 -2.21 7.58 2.32
N PHE A 90 -1.11 6.93 2.74
CA PHE A 90 -0.10 6.42 1.82
C PHE A 90 -0.69 5.39 0.86
N ILE A 91 -1.39 4.38 1.36
CA ILE A 91 -1.98 3.30 0.56
C ILE A 91 -2.98 3.88 -0.46
N ARG A 92 -3.82 4.84 -0.04
CA ARG A 92 -4.75 5.52 -0.96
C ARG A 92 -4.00 6.23 -2.08
N THR A 93 -2.92 6.94 -1.75
CA THR A 93 -2.07 7.61 -2.74
C THR A 93 -1.37 6.60 -3.66
N ALA A 94 -0.83 5.53 -3.09
CA ALA A 94 -0.17 4.47 -3.85
C ALA A 94 -1.11 3.84 -4.89
N ARG A 95 -2.38 3.58 -4.53
CA ARG A 95 -3.39 3.10 -5.48
C ARG A 95 -3.71 4.11 -6.58
N LEU A 96 -3.75 5.40 -6.24
CA LEU A 96 -4.00 6.48 -7.20
C LEU A 96 -2.88 6.58 -8.24
N PHE A 97 -1.63 6.36 -7.84
CA PHE A 97 -0.45 6.44 -8.69
C PHE A 97 0.05 5.07 -9.20
N SER A 98 -0.72 4.02 -8.95
CA SER A 98 -0.40 2.67 -9.41
C SER A 98 -0.20 2.63 -10.92
N GLY A 99 0.89 2.00 -11.38
CA GLY A 99 1.21 1.87 -12.80
C GLY A 99 1.67 3.14 -13.52
N THR A 100 1.78 4.28 -12.82
CA THR A 100 2.30 5.53 -13.43
C THR A 100 3.81 5.59 -13.49
N GLY A 101 4.51 4.79 -12.67
CA GLY A 101 5.96 4.88 -12.48
C GLY A 101 6.41 6.08 -11.65
N THR A 102 5.49 6.88 -11.11
CA THR A 102 5.81 8.05 -10.29
C THR A 102 6.27 7.61 -8.90
N PRO A 103 7.49 7.99 -8.44
CA PRO A 103 7.97 7.63 -7.12
C PRO A 103 7.17 8.31 -6.00
N ILE A 104 6.92 7.56 -4.91
CA ILE A 104 6.14 8.02 -3.76
C ILE A 104 6.96 7.84 -2.49
N PHE A 105 6.94 8.82 -1.59
CA PHE A 105 7.47 8.69 -0.23
C PHE A 105 6.49 9.24 0.81
N GLY A 106 6.56 8.69 2.03
CA GLY A 106 5.64 9.03 3.09
C GLY A 106 6.31 9.73 4.27
N ILE A 107 5.74 10.86 4.68
CA ILE A 107 6.12 11.62 5.87
C ILE A 107 5.10 11.31 6.95
N ASN A 108 5.54 10.67 8.03
CA ASN A 108 4.66 10.29 9.12
C ASN A 108 4.25 11.50 10.00
N ARG A 109 3.25 11.30 10.87
CA ARG A 109 2.76 12.33 11.82
C ARG A 109 3.38 12.16 13.22
N GLY A 110 4.68 11.82 13.29
CA GLY A 110 5.39 11.56 14.55
C GLY A 110 5.33 10.10 15.03
N ARG A 111 4.63 9.22 14.33
CA ARG A 111 4.68 7.77 14.55
C ARG A 111 5.15 7.08 13.27
N LEU A 112 6.30 6.45 13.36
CA LEU A 112 6.88 5.69 12.25
C LEU A 112 5.85 4.70 11.68
N GLY A 113 5.62 4.71 10.36
CA GLY A 113 4.85 3.72 9.61
C GLY A 113 5.77 2.65 8.99
N PHE A 114 5.20 1.62 8.39
CA PHE A 114 5.95 0.72 7.51
C PHE A 114 6.14 1.30 6.11
N LEU A 115 5.30 2.26 5.73
CA LEU A 115 5.32 2.94 4.44
C LEU A 115 5.70 4.41 4.57
N ASN A 116 5.38 5.05 5.71
CA ASN A 116 5.72 6.44 5.99
C ASN A 116 6.98 6.49 6.86
N GLU A 117 8.14 6.35 6.21
CA GLU A 117 9.43 6.18 6.89
C GLU A 117 10.09 7.51 7.29
N PHE A 118 9.69 8.64 6.68
CA PHE A 118 10.29 9.95 6.94
C PHE A 118 9.61 10.62 8.15
N HIS A 119 10.42 11.07 9.10
CA HIS A 119 9.93 11.88 10.20
C HIS A 119 9.77 13.34 9.75
N PRO A 120 8.79 14.12 10.29
CA PRO A 120 8.60 15.52 9.92
C PRO A 120 9.87 16.37 10.04
N GLY A 121 10.69 16.11 11.07
CA GLY A 121 11.94 16.85 11.31
C GLY A 121 13.04 16.60 10.26
N GLU A 122 13.02 15.51 9.53
CA GLU A 122 13.97 15.16 8.47
C GLU A 122 13.41 15.42 7.07
N ALA A 123 12.08 15.58 6.95
CA ALA A 123 11.40 15.70 5.67
C ALA A 123 11.88 16.88 4.83
N LEU A 124 12.06 18.06 5.42
CA LEU A 124 12.53 19.26 4.71
C LEU A 124 13.92 19.06 4.15
N SER A 125 14.86 18.52 4.95
CA SER A 125 16.21 18.23 4.49
C SER A 125 16.25 17.20 3.38
N PHE A 126 15.40 16.16 3.48
CA PHE A 126 15.29 15.15 2.45
C PHE A 126 14.71 15.71 1.14
N ILE A 127 13.63 16.50 1.21
CA ILE A 127 13.01 17.12 0.05
C ILE A 127 13.99 18.07 -0.66
N ASP A 128 14.74 18.86 0.10
CA ASP A 128 15.78 19.75 -0.46
C ASP A 128 16.86 18.96 -1.22
N GLN A 129 17.27 17.82 -0.67
CA GLN A 129 18.21 16.92 -1.35
C GLN A 129 17.61 16.22 -2.57
N LEU A 130 16.34 15.80 -2.48
CA LEU A 130 15.63 15.08 -3.54
C LEU A 130 15.52 15.91 -4.82
N VAL A 131 15.37 17.24 -4.70
CA VAL A 131 15.28 18.17 -5.85
C VAL A 131 16.54 18.15 -6.71
N ASP A 132 17.73 18.05 -6.08
CA ASP A 132 19.02 18.20 -6.74
C ASP A 132 19.82 16.91 -6.93
N LYS A 133 19.38 15.81 -6.31
CA LYS A 133 20.19 14.58 -6.23
C LYS A 133 19.47 13.37 -6.74
N ASN A 134 20.29 12.40 -7.11
CA ASN A 134 19.83 11.06 -7.35
C ASN A 134 19.30 10.45 -6.04
N PHE A 135 18.18 9.77 -6.12
CA PHE A 135 17.61 9.01 -5.02
C PHE A 135 17.34 7.58 -5.46
N THR A 136 17.28 6.68 -4.50
CA THR A 136 17.00 5.27 -4.78
C THR A 136 15.51 4.97 -4.62
N VAL A 137 15.01 4.08 -5.43
CA VAL A 137 13.62 3.63 -5.37
C VAL A 137 13.57 2.11 -5.36
N SER A 138 12.47 1.59 -4.83
CA SER A 138 12.14 0.17 -4.90
C SER A 138 10.71 -0.01 -5.39
N PRO A 139 10.49 -0.86 -6.39
CA PRO A 139 9.14 -1.22 -6.80
C PRO A 139 8.45 -1.99 -5.68
N ARG A 140 7.14 -1.95 -5.67
CA ARG A 140 6.27 -2.76 -4.81
C ARG A 140 5.23 -3.42 -5.67
N MET A 141 5.23 -4.73 -5.64
CA MET A 141 4.23 -5.55 -6.29
C MET A 141 2.84 -5.20 -5.76
N MET A 142 1.89 -5.07 -6.67
CA MET A 142 0.47 -5.05 -6.34
C MET A 142 -0.19 -6.36 -6.75
N MET A 143 -1.20 -6.74 -6.01
CA MET A 143 -2.11 -7.81 -6.39
C MET A 143 -3.43 -7.23 -6.87
N GLN A 144 -4.17 -8.03 -7.62
CA GLN A 144 -5.49 -7.68 -8.14
C GLN A 144 -6.51 -8.71 -7.65
N ALA A 145 -7.60 -8.21 -7.10
CA ALA A 145 -8.79 -8.98 -6.79
C ALA A 145 -9.86 -8.72 -7.84
N SER A 146 -10.40 -9.75 -8.47
CA SER A 146 -11.56 -9.67 -9.35
C SER A 146 -12.71 -10.51 -8.82
N LEU A 147 -13.86 -9.87 -8.64
CA LEU A 147 -15.11 -10.51 -8.20
C LEU A 147 -15.91 -10.94 -9.41
N GLN A 148 -16.25 -12.23 -9.45
CA GLN A 148 -17.13 -12.83 -10.44
C GLN A 148 -18.43 -13.25 -9.78
N ARG A 149 -19.58 -12.91 -10.39
CA ARG A 149 -20.93 -13.29 -9.97
C ARG A 149 -21.72 -13.75 -11.18
N ASP A 150 -22.31 -14.92 -11.13
CA ASP A 150 -23.08 -15.52 -12.24
C ASP A 150 -22.33 -15.56 -13.59
N GLY A 151 -20.99 -15.67 -13.52
CA GLY A 151 -20.11 -15.72 -14.70
C GLY A 151 -19.71 -14.36 -15.25
N GLU A 152 -20.18 -13.25 -14.67
CA GLU A 152 -19.83 -11.89 -15.05
C GLU A 152 -18.83 -11.28 -14.06
N GLU A 153 -17.87 -10.50 -14.56
CA GLU A 153 -16.96 -9.73 -13.71
C GLU A 153 -17.67 -8.48 -13.18
N ILE A 154 -17.94 -8.46 -11.88
CA ILE A 154 -18.61 -7.34 -11.20
C ILE A 154 -17.67 -6.19 -10.95
N THR A 155 -16.44 -6.50 -10.52
CA THR A 155 -15.43 -5.48 -10.22
C THR A 155 -14.03 -6.08 -10.24
N ARG A 156 -13.05 -5.21 -10.42
CA ARG A 156 -11.63 -5.53 -10.40
C ARG A 156 -10.88 -4.40 -9.71
N ILE A 157 -10.13 -4.71 -8.67
CA ILE A 157 -9.44 -3.71 -7.84
C ILE A 157 -8.05 -4.20 -7.51
N ASP A 158 -7.06 -3.32 -7.71
CA ASP A 158 -5.69 -3.54 -7.30
C ASP A 158 -5.48 -3.15 -5.83
N PHE A 159 -4.60 -3.86 -5.13
CA PHE A 159 -4.28 -3.60 -3.73
C PHE A 159 -2.77 -3.69 -3.47
N LEU A 160 -2.32 -2.85 -2.54
CA LEU A 160 -0.93 -2.79 -2.13
C LEU A 160 -0.65 -3.70 -0.92
N ASN A 161 -1.55 -3.70 0.08
CA ASN A 161 -1.39 -4.53 1.28
C ASN A 161 -2.15 -5.83 1.19
N ASP A 162 -3.46 -5.78 1.29
CA ASP A 162 -4.28 -6.98 1.42
C ASP A 162 -5.69 -6.84 0.85
N ALA A 163 -6.23 -8.00 0.48
CA ALA A 163 -7.64 -8.21 0.21
C ALA A 163 -8.17 -9.23 1.22
N VAL A 164 -9.24 -8.87 1.93
CA VAL A 164 -9.74 -9.62 3.06
C VAL A 164 -11.18 -10.02 2.84
N ILE A 165 -11.46 -11.32 2.86
CA ILE A 165 -12.82 -11.86 2.90
C ILE A 165 -13.17 -12.08 4.38
N THR A 166 -14.20 -11.42 4.88
CA THR A 166 -14.65 -11.55 6.27
C THR A 166 -16.15 -11.70 6.38
N LYS A 167 -16.57 -12.32 7.46
CA LYS A 167 -17.96 -12.27 7.90
C LYS A 167 -18.29 -10.94 8.57
N GLY A 168 -19.52 -10.48 8.45
CA GLY A 168 -20.07 -9.40 9.28
C GLY A 168 -20.19 -9.79 10.75
N SER A 169 -20.54 -8.81 11.60
CA SER A 169 -20.78 -9.02 13.02
C SER A 169 -21.92 -10.04 13.24
N PHE A 170 -21.75 -10.93 14.23
CA PHE A 170 -22.71 -11.96 14.66
C PHE A 170 -22.97 -13.13 13.69
N SER A 171 -22.23 -13.27 12.60
CA SER A 171 -22.41 -14.39 11.68
C SER A 171 -21.66 -15.64 12.12
N ARG A 172 -22.17 -16.81 11.68
CA ARG A 172 -21.49 -18.10 11.85
C ARG A 172 -20.19 -18.13 11.03
N PRO A 173 -19.26 -19.08 11.29
CA PRO A 173 -18.06 -19.23 10.49
C PRO A 173 -18.39 -19.36 9.01
N ILE A 174 -17.69 -18.60 8.16
CA ILE A 174 -17.87 -18.71 6.71
C ILE A 174 -17.13 -19.93 6.18
N ARG A 175 -17.67 -20.50 5.11
CA ARG A 175 -17.05 -21.62 4.41
C ARG A 175 -16.51 -21.14 3.07
N ILE A 176 -15.20 -21.25 2.88
CA ILE A 176 -14.48 -20.80 1.69
C ILE A 176 -13.84 -22.02 1.03
N ARG A 177 -14.10 -22.20 -0.27
CA ARG A 177 -13.41 -23.15 -1.13
C ARG A 177 -12.26 -22.43 -1.83
N LEU A 178 -11.09 -23.05 -1.86
CA LEU A 178 -9.88 -22.51 -2.46
C LEU A 178 -9.38 -23.40 -3.57
N GLU A 179 -8.95 -22.79 -4.65
CA GLU A 179 -8.29 -23.41 -5.79
C GLU A 179 -7.08 -22.57 -6.20
N ILE A 180 -6.02 -23.23 -6.65
CA ILE A 180 -4.84 -22.59 -7.26
C ILE A 180 -4.70 -23.14 -8.66
N ASP A 181 -4.70 -22.25 -9.68
CA ASP A 181 -4.65 -22.62 -11.09
C ASP A 181 -5.69 -23.70 -11.47
N GLU A 182 -6.93 -23.52 -10.97
CA GLU A 182 -8.08 -24.43 -11.11
C GLU A 182 -7.92 -25.79 -10.39
N GLU A 183 -6.80 -26.02 -9.67
CA GLU A 183 -6.61 -27.21 -8.85
C GLU A 183 -7.16 -26.98 -7.43
N PHE A 184 -7.96 -27.93 -6.94
CA PHE A 184 -8.53 -27.85 -5.60
C PHE A 184 -7.46 -27.89 -4.52
N LEU A 185 -7.38 -26.82 -3.72
CA LEU A 185 -6.48 -26.74 -2.57
C LEU A 185 -7.14 -27.18 -1.27
N SER A 186 -8.25 -26.55 -0.90
CA SER A 186 -8.93 -26.78 0.38
C SER A 186 -10.33 -26.22 0.40
N CYS A 187 -11.14 -26.69 1.37
CA CYS A 187 -12.39 -26.05 1.74
C CYS A 187 -12.47 -26.02 3.26
N TYR A 188 -12.46 -24.84 3.86
CA TYR A 188 -12.43 -24.68 5.31
C TYR A 188 -13.52 -23.72 5.81
N SER A 189 -13.81 -23.83 7.11
CA SER A 189 -14.65 -22.88 7.84
C SER A 189 -13.80 -22.05 8.78
N GLY A 190 -14.08 -20.76 8.88
CA GLY A 190 -13.35 -19.83 9.72
C GLY A 190 -13.99 -18.44 9.74
N ASP A 191 -13.28 -17.46 10.26
CA ASP A 191 -13.76 -16.08 10.29
C ASP A 191 -13.47 -15.33 8.98
N GLY A 192 -12.54 -15.82 8.17
CA GLY A 192 -12.22 -15.19 6.89
C GLY A 192 -10.95 -15.70 6.23
N LEU A 193 -10.50 -14.93 5.26
CA LEU A 193 -9.31 -15.15 4.47
C LEU A 193 -8.63 -13.82 4.17
N ILE A 194 -7.31 -13.77 4.33
CA ILE A 194 -6.48 -12.65 3.90
C ILE A 194 -5.61 -13.11 2.74
N ILE A 195 -5.59 -12.34 1.67
CA ILE A 195 -4.58 -12.42 0.62
C ILE A 195 -3.73 -11.16 0.74
N ALA A 196 -2.42 -11.31 1.00
CA ALA A 196 -1.53 -10.18 1.23
C ALA A 196 -0.32 -10.23 0.30
N THR A 197 0.12 -9.06 -0.12
CA THR A 197 1.43 -8.89 -0.76
C THR A 197 2.54 -9.00 0.28
N ALA A 198 3.80 -9.00 -0.15
CA ALA A 198 4.94 -8.90 0.77
C ALA A 198 4.87 -7.59 1.60
N THR A 199 4.45 -6.47 0.98
CA THR A 199 4.21 -5.20 1.68
C THR A 199 3.14 -5.34 2.76
N GLY A 200 2.01 -5.96 2.44
CA GLY A 200 0.88 -6.19 3.35
C GLY A 200 1.11 -7.28 4.40
N SER A 201 2.21 -8.05 4.29
CA SER A 201 2.53 -9.09 5.28
C SER A 201 2.74 -8.53 6.69
N THR A 202 3.09 -7.25 6.80
CA THR A 202 3.23 -6.52 8.08
C THR A 202 1.97 -5.77 8.52
N ALA A 203 0.88 -5.85 7.75
CA ALA A 203 -0.44 -5.25 8.03
C ALA A 203 -1.37 -6.25 8.76
N TYR A 204 -2.60 -6.40 8.31
CA TYR A 204 -3.58 -7.28 8.97
C TYR A 204 -3.15 -8.75 9.01
N SER A 205 -2.45 -9.21 7.96
CA SER A 205 -1.93 -10.58 7.91
C SER A 205 -1.02 -10.90 9.10
N LEU A 206 -0.16 -9.97 9.53
CA LEU A 206 0.70 -10.15 10.71
C LEU A 206 -0.14 -10.37 11.97
N SER A 207 -1.18 -9.56 12.18
CA SER A 207 -2.09 -9.68 13.34
C SER A 207 -2.87 -11.00 13.34
N ALA A 208 -3.13 -11.57 12.16
CA ALA A 208 -3.77 -12.86 11.98
C ALA A 208 -2.78 -14.05 12.03
N GLY A 209 -1.53 -13.82 12.43
CA GLY A 209 -0.51 -14.87 12.59
C GLY A 209 0.21 -15.28 11.30
N GLY A 210 0.12 -14.48 10.24
CA GLY A 210 0.87 -14.66 9.00
C GLY A 210 2.37 -14.38 9.17
N PRO A 211 3.23 -14.97 8.33
CA PRO A 211 4.65 -14.69 8.32
C PRO A 211 4.94 -13.29 7.76
N ILE A 212 6.07 -12.71 8.18
CA ILE A 212 6.61 -11.51 7.56
C ILE A 212 7.33 -11.91 6.28
N MET A 213 6.94 -11.27 5.17
CA MET A 213 7.64 -11.35 3.90
C MET A 213 8.47 -10.08 3.71
N VAL A 214 9.72 -10.23 3.28
CA VAL A 214 10.57 -9.07 3.00
C VAL A 214 10.07 -8.41 1.70
N PRO A 215 9.75 -7.10 1.69
CA PRO A 215 9.11 -6.47 0.54
C PRO A 215 9.91 -6.44 -0.76
N GLN A 216 11.20 -6.78 -0.70
CA GLN A 216 12.06 -6.98 -1.88
C GLN A 216 11.78 -8.31 -2.60
N ASP A 217 11.05 -9.23 -1.98
CA ASP A 217 10.53 -10.42 -2.67
C ASP A 217 9.24 -10.05 -3.40
N GLU A 218 9.38 -9.76 -4.70
CA GLU A 218 8.28 -9.35 -5.56
C GLU A 218 7.66 -10.51 -6.34
N HIS A 219 8.02 -11.75 -5.99
CA HIS A 219 7.61 -12.95 -6.74
C HIS A 219 6.68 -13.86 -5.97
N SER A 220 6.13 -13.38 -4.86
CA SER A 220 5.23 -14.18 -4.03
C SER A 220 4.18 -13.34 -3.32
N TYR A 221 3.06 -13.95 -3.00
CA TYR A 221 2.02 -13.39 -2.16
C TYR A 221 1.59 -14.40 -1.09
N LEU A 222 0.89 -13.93 -0.10
CA LEU A 222 0.50 -14.70 1.07
C LEU A 222 -0.99 -14.99 1.08
N PHE A 223 -1.34 -16.23 1.26
CA PHE A 223 -2.66 -16.67 1.69
C PHE A 223 -2.63 -16.90 3.21
N ASN A 224 -3.53 -16.27 3.97
CA ASN A 224 -3.60 -16.38 5.42
C ASN A 224 -5.05 -16.56 5.90
N PRO A 225 -5.45 -17.76 6.42
CA PRO A 225 -6.80 -17.96 6.95
C PRO A 225 -6.99 -17.25 8.29
N ILE A 226 -8.16 -16.67 8.52
CA ILE A 226 -8.52 -16.02 9.79
C ILE A 226 -9.30 -17.01 10.66
N CYS A 227 -8.76 -17.32 11.85
CA CYS A 227 -9.38 -18.21 12.84
C CYS A 227 -10.00 -19.49 12.22
N PRO A 228 -9.25 -20.27 11.44
CA PRO A 228 -9.81 -21.46 10.80
C PRO A 228 -10.16 -22.52 11.83
N HIS A 229 -11.29 -23.18 11.68
CA HIS A 229 -11.68 -24.31 12.54
C HIS A 229 -10.98 -25.62 12.18
N MET A 230 -10.27 -25.65 11.07
CA MET A 230 -9.44 -26.77 10.63
C MET A 230 -8.02 -26.61 11.13
N LEU A 231 -7.57 -27.46 12.05
CA LEU A 231 -6.24 -27.39 12.67
C LEU A 231 -5.08 -27.57 11.67
N ALA A 232 -5.32 -28.20 10.53
CA ALA A 232 -4.30 -28.49 9.53
C ALA A 232 -4.01 -27.34 8.57
N ILE A 233 -4.97 -26.40 8.38
CA ILE A 233 -4.75 -25.29 7.46
C ILE A 233 -3.78 -24.28 8.05
N ARG A 234 -2.88 -23.78 7.22
CA ARG A 234 -1.81 -22.83 7.62
C ARG A 234 -1.69 -21.73 6.59
N PRO A 235 -1.15 -20.57 6.98
CA PRO A 235 -0.67 -19.59 6.02
C PRO A 235 0.27 -20.21 5.00
N MET A 236 0.15 -19.79 3.74
CA MET A 236 0.96 -20.31 2.63
C MET A 236 1.47 -19.17 1.78
N ILE A 237 2.73 -19.24 1.39
CA ILE A 237 3.35 -18.34 0.42
C ILE A 237 3.16 -18.96 -0.96
N ILE A 238 2.62 -18.18 -1.89
CA ILE A 238 2.24 -18.62 -3.24
C ILE A 238 3.03 -17.79 -4.26
N PRO A 239 3.66 -18.41 -5.27
CA PRO A 239 4.28 -17.69 -6.36
C PRO A 239 3.29 -16.77 -7.08
N ASP A 240 3.72 -15.56 -7.45
CA ASP A 240 2.88 -14.50 -8.04
C ASP A 240 2.32 -14.85 -9.43
N VAL A 241 2.92 -15.83 -10.10
CA VAL A 241 2.46 -16.38 -11.38
C VAL A 241 1.21 -17.25 -11.25
N MET A 242 0.94 -17.76 -10.05
CA MET A 242 -0.23 -18.60 -9.77
C MET A 242 -1.45 -17.76 -9.41
N ILE A 243 -2.63 -18.21 -9.82
CA ILE A 243 -3.91 -17.55 -9.55
C ILE A 243 -4.62 -18.31 -8.43
N LEU A 244 -4.90 -17.61 -7.32
CA LEU A 244 -5.75 -18.18 -6.27
C LEU A 244 -7.20 -17.76 -6.51
N LYS A 245 -8.09 -18.73 -6.46
CA LYS A 245 -9.54 -18.54 -6.51
C LYS A 245 -10.17 -18.91 -5.17
N ALA A 246 -10.97 -18.01 -4.63
CA ALA A 246 -11.77 -18.22 -3.43
C ALA A 246 -13.25 -18.16 -3.78
N SER A 247 -13.98 -19.24 -3.51
CA SER A 247 -15.42 -19.31 -3.75
C SER A 247 -16.18 -19.36 -2.43
N ILE A 248 -17.25 -18.57 -2.32
CA ILE A 248 -18.10 -18.51 -1.14
C ILE A 248 -19.13 -19.65 -1.17
N VAL A 249 -18.99 -20.58 -0.22
CA VAL A 249 -19.88 -21.78 -0.14
C VAL A 249 -20.97 -21.61 0.91
N SER A 250 -20.80 -20.68 1.84
CA SER A 250 -21.77 -20.42 2.93
C SER A 250 -23.06 -19.76 2.42
N GLU A 251 -24.16 -19.99 3.14
CA GLU A 251 -25.48 -19.39 2.88
C GLU A 251 -25.72 -18.12 3.73
N PHE A 252 -24.65 -17.46 4.21
CA PHE A 252 -24.79 -16.36 5.15
C PHE A 252 -24.78 -15.01 4.45
N GLU A 253 -25.57 -14.11 4.99
CA GLU A 253 -25.62 -12.69 4.61
C GLU A 253 -24.47 -11.91 5.28
N ASN A 254 -24.17 -10.71 4.75
CA ASN A 254 -23.18 -9.77 5.28
C ASN A 254 -21.72 -10.27 5.18
N LEU A 255 -21.35 -10.91 4.09
CA LEU A 255 -19.96 -11.18 3.77
C LEU A 255 -19.37 -9.99 3.03
N LEU A 256 -18.13 -9.65 3.35
CA LEU A 256 -17.44 -8.51 2.77
C LEU A 256 -16.09 -8.91 2.19
N LEU A 257 -15.78 -8.41 1.01
CA LEU A 257 -14.44 -8.30 0.49
C LEU A 257 -13.93 -6.88 0.77
N THR A 258 -12.91 -6.76 1.60
CA THR A 258 -12.30 -5.46 1.92
C THR A 258 -10.94 -5.37 1.25
N ILE A 259 -10.66 -4.27 0.57
CA ILE A 259 -9.42 -4.00 -0.14
C ILE A 259 -8.63 -2.92 0.59
N ASP A 260 -7.41 -3.23 1.04
CA ASP A 260 -6.52 -2.33 1.78
C ASP A 260 -7.19 -1.63 2.99
N GLY A 261 -8.23 -2.25 3.56
CA GLY A 261 -9.04 -1.65 4.62
C GLY A 261 -9.82 -0.38 4.22
N GLN A 262 -9.95 -0.08 2.93
CA GLN A 262 -10.51 1.20 2.44
C GLN A 262 -11.73 1.05 1.54
N VAL A 263 -11.84 -0.04 0.81
CA VAL A 263 -12.98 -0.34 -0.05
C VAL A 263 -13.62 -1.61 0.45
N ALA A 264 -14.94 -1.61 0.64
CA ALA A 264 -15.71 -2.75 1.04
C ALA A 264 -16.74 -3.10 -0.05
N ILE A 265 -16.83 -4.38 -0.40
CA ILE A 265 -17.74 -4.92 -1.39
C ILE A 265 -18.52 -6.03 -0.74
N GLU A 266 -19.84 -5.99 -0.81
CA GLU A 266 -20.70 -7.06 -0.33
C GLU A 266 -20.58 -8.30 -1.23
N LEU A 267 -20.39 -9.44 -0.58
CA LEU A 267 -20.31 -10.74 -1.24
C LEU A 267 -21.60 -11.51 -1.08
N GLU A 268 -21.94 -12.24 -2.13
CA GLU A 268 -23.09 -13.14 -2.17
C GLU A 268 -22.64 -14.61 -2.23
N ARG A 269 -23.59 -15.50 -2.04
CA ARG A 269 -23.35 -16.93 -2.22
C ARG A 269 -22.94 -17.22 -3.67
N GLN A 270 -21.96 -18.11 -3.83
CA GLN A 270 -21.38 -18.50 -5.11
C GLN A 270 -20.51 -17.45 -5.79
N ASP A 271 -20.33 -16.28 -5.18
CA ASP A 271 -19.30 -15.36 -5.65
C ASP A 271 -17.93 -16.05 -5.68
N GLU A 272 -17.20 -15.79 -6.75
CA GLU A 272 -15.82 -16.22 -6.92
C GLU A 272 -14.91 -15.00 -6.95
N ILE A 273 -13.88 -14.99 -6.11
CA ILE A 273 -12.88 -13.96 -6.10
C ILE A 273 -11.56 -14.57 -6.61
N ARG A 274 -11.00 -13.98 -7.66
CA ARG A 274 -9.72 -14.38 -8.22
C ARG A 274 -8.65 -13.37 -7.82
N PHE A 275 -7.56 -13.88 -7.29
CA PHE A 275 -6.40 -13.10 -6.88
C PHE A 275 -5.22 -13.44 -7.77
N LYS A 276 -4.62 -12.43 -8.38
CA LYS A 276 -3.44 -12.57 -9.23
C LYS A 276 -2.55 -11.35 -9.10
N ARG A 277 -1.32 -11.45 -9.56
CA ARG A 277 -0.45 -10.28 -9.70
C ARG A 277 -1.10 -9.22 -10.57
N SER A 278 -1.11 -7.96 -10.12
CA SER A 278 -1.48 -6.83 -10.96
C SER A 278 -0.38 -6.54 -11.99
N PRO A 279 -0.71 -6.10 -13.21
CA PRO A 279 0.28 -5.57 -14.14
C PRO A 279 0.88 -4.24 -13.66
N SER A 280 0.26 -3.61 -12.68
CA SER A 280 0.69 -2.33 -12.10
C SER A 280 1.57 -2.57 -10.88
N GLU A 281 2.50 -1.66 -10.64
CA GLU A 281 3.35 -1.60 -9.46
C GLU A 281 3.37 -0.18 -8.90
N VAL A 282 3.83 -0.03 -7.68
CA VAL A 282 4.05 1.26 -7.01
C VAL A 282 5.53 1.43 -6.77
N ILE A 283 6.08 2.58 -7.10
CA ILE A 283 7.49 2.90 -6.92
C ILE A 283 7.66 3.68 -5.62
N LEU A 284 8.35 3.10 -4.64
CA LEU A 284 8.65 3.77 -3.39
C LEU A 284 10.03 4.39 -3.41
N VAL A 285 10.15 5.62 -2.92
CA VAL A 285 11.44 6.24 -2.64
C VAL A 285 12.00 5.64 -1.36
N ASN A 286 13.22 5.12 -1.42
CA ASN A 286 13.88 4.55 -0.26
C ASN A 286 14.40 5.65 0.67
N HIS A 287 14.30 5.41 1.97
CA HIS A 287 14.95 6.29 2.95
C HIS A 287 16.48 6.17 2.81
N PRO A 288 17.24 7.29 2.72
CA PRO A 288 18.67 7.24 2.48
C PRO A 288 19.48 6.58 3.61
N GLU A 289 18.98 6.65 4.84
CA GLU A 289 19.68 6.21 6.06
C GLU A 289 19.03 5.04 6.79
N LYS A 290 17.79 4.66 6.44
CA LYS A 290 17.04 3.59 7.12
C LYS A 290 16.87 2.40 6.21
N THR A 291 17.10 1.23 6.76
CA THR A 291 16.81 -0.04 6.09
C THR A 291 15.44 -0.58 6.54
N TYR A 292 14.82 -1.41 5.70
CA TYR A 292 13.59 -2.11 6.07
C TYR A 292 13.69 -2.85 7.41
N PHE A 293 14.84 -3.48 7.68
CA PHE A 293 15.03 -4.23 8.93
C PHE A 293 15.15 -3.32 10.16
N GLU A 294 15.62 -2.08 10.02
CA GLU A 294 15.59 -1.09 11.10
C GLU A 294 14.17 -0.64 11.40
N VAL A 295 13.39 -0.33 10.37
CA VAL A 295 11.96 -0.01 10.50
C VAL A 295 11.22 -1.17 11.18
N LEU A 296 11.46 -2.42 10.75
CA LEU A 296 10.86 -3.61 11.32
C LEU A 296 11.20 -3.79 12.80
N ARG A 297 12.49 -3.65 13.18
CA ARG A 297 12.92 -3.72 14.59
C ARG A 297 12.24 -2.65 15.45
N GLN A 298 12.21 -1.42 14.98
CA GLN A 298 11.57 -0.32 15.72
C GLN A 298 10.07 -0.54 15.90
N LYS A 299 9.38 -0.98 14.86
CA LYS A 299 7.93 -1.22 14.88
C LYS A 299 7.53 -2.39 15.77
N LEU A 300 8.29 -3.48 15.75
CA LEU A 300 7.96 -4.71 16.47
C LEU A 300 8.65 -4.79 17.83
N GLY A 301 9.49 -3.82 18.19
CA GLY A 301 10.23 -3.81 19.46
C GLY A 301 11.27 -4.93 19.53
N TRP A 302 11.79 -5.40 18.40
CA TRP A 302 12.80 -6.43 18.38
C TRP A 302 14.17 -5.88 18.77
N GLY A 303 14.85 -6.55 19.70
CA GLY A 303 16.19 -6.17 20.16
C GLY A 303 16.22 -4.98 21.14
N VAL A 304 15.09 -4.47 21.58
CA VAL A 304 15.03 -3.49 22.67
C VAL A 304 15.14 -4.25 23.98
N ASN A 305 16.33 -4.21 24.61
CA ASN A 305 16.45 -4.67 25.99
C ASN A 305 15.59 -3.75 26.88
N ARG A 306 14.64 -4.33 27.63
CA ARG A 306 13.80 -3.59 28.58
C ARG A 306 14.60 -2.85 29.67
N ASN A 307 15.90 -3.07 29.73
CA ASN A 307 16.81 -2.44 30.70
C ASN A 307 17.44 -1.13 30.16
N ASP A 308 17.23 -0.76 28.88
CA ASP A 308 17.82 0.44 28.29
C ASP A 308 16.86 1.66 28.34
N THR A 309 15.69 1.51 28.97
CA THR A 309 14.72 2.59 29.23
C THR A 309 14.73 2.94 30.72
N GLY A 310 15.89 3.34 31.24
CA GLY A 310 16.07 3.93 32.56
C GLY A 310 16.30 5.42 32.45
#